data_82281487ef4bd37b2e3df4616c66e94b
#
_entry.id   82281487ef4bd37b2e3df4616c66e94b
#
_cell.length_a   1.000
_cell.length_b   1.000
_cell.length_c   1.000
_cell.angle_alpha   90.00
_cell.angle_beta   90.00
_cell.angle_gamma   90.00
#
_symmetry.space_group_name_H-M   'P 1'
#
loop_
_entity.id
_entity.type
_entity.pdbx_description
1 polymer ?
#
loop_
_entity_poly.entity_id
_entity_poly.type
_entity_poly.pdbx_seq_one_letter_code
_entity_poly.pdbx_strand_id
1 'polypeptide(L)'
;QKGRYREHFQFGCEAYGSNDARVDAEIISIPYHLFETLGLEGVKVRINTLGDNESRENYKKALVDYLKPHIDSLCEDCKERFNKNPLRILDCKVDKDNEILKNIPKTIDYLNEESKTFFDEVLSYLDSLEICYEVDPKTIRGLDYYTHTVFEIEANIKDFGAQNVLCAGGRYNNLVENLDGPATPAVGFGLGSERLLLALEHENIDIALTKSVDVYVIPMTDDKSFSFSLVYLLRTLGLSVETDYLNRKLANNFKYAEKLNTKYAVVIGEDEIEKEYFTVKNMKTREEEKVSKNEFLKYILEQLEQDDSSCSCDCDCEDDCDGDCNCHDCSCF
;
A
#
# COMPACT_ATOMS: atom_id res chain seq x y z
N GLN A 1 -2.96 -17.61 14.81
CA GLN A 1 -2.67 -16.29 15.37
C GLN A 1 -3.43 -15.25 14.57
N LYS A 2 -3.93 -14.19 15.22
CA LYS A 2 -4.59 -13.06 14.56
C LYS A 2 -3.66 -12.47 13.50
N GLY A 3 -4.16 -12.21 12.28
CA GLY A 3 -3.33 -11.70 11.17
C GLY A 3 -2.40 -12.72 10.49
N ARG A 4 -2.52 -14.03 10.82
CA ARG A 4 -1.84 -15.14 10.11
C ARG A 4 -2.86 -16.13 9.61
N TYR A 5 -3.09 -16.13 8.30
CA TYR A 5 -4.06 -16.97 7.62
C TYR A 5 -3.37 -18.13 6.90
N ARG A 6 -4.13 -19.14 6.48
CA ARG A 6 -3.62 -20.25 5.64
C ARG A 6 -3.41 -19.83 4.21
N GLU A 7 -4.21 -18.87 3.75
CA GLU A 7 -4.10 -18.17 2.50
C GLU A 7 -3.99 -16.67 2.81
N HIS A 8 -3.13 -15.95 2.13
CA HIS A 8 -2.92 -14.52 2.32
C HIS A 8 -2.53 -13.88 0.99
N PHE A 9 -2.93 -12.63 0.82
CA PHE A 9 -2.50 -11.81 -0.30
C PHE A 9 -1.32 -10.93 0.12
N GLN A 10 -0.41 -10.73 -0.79
CA GLN A 10 0.78 -9.94 -0.55
C GLN A 10 0.98 -8.98 -1.72
N PHE A 11 1.20 -7.72 -1.40
CA PHE A 11 1.73 -6.72 -2.31
C PHE A 11 3.24 -6.67 -2.13
N GLY A 12 3.98 -6.52 -3.21
CA GLY A 12 5.44 -6.42 -3.15
C GLY A 12 6.00 -5.68 -4.34
N CYS A 13 7.21 -5.17 -4.16
CA CYS A 13 8.00 -4.55 -5.20
C CYS A 13 9.44 -5.05 -5.10
N GLU A 14 10.02 -5.40 -6.25
CA GLU A 14 11.36 -5.98 -6.34
C GLU A 14 12.15 -5.24 -7.43
N ALA A 15 13.34 -4.74 -7.09
CA ALA A 15 14.27 -4.11 -8.01
C ALA A 15 15.50 -5.00 -8.21
N TYR A 16 15.87 -5.24 -9.45
CA TYR A 16 16.98 -6.11 -9.84
C TYR A 16 18.05 -5.37 -10.62
N GLY A 17 19.31 -5.78 -10.48
CA GLY A 17 20.41 -5.38 -11.34
C GLY A 17 21.19 -4.16 -10.88
N SER A 18 20.89 -3.59 -9.71
CA SER A 18 21.60 -2.41 -9.19
C SER A 18 22.18 -2.64 -7.79
N ASN A 19 23.43 -2.20 -7.58
CA ASN A 19 24.10 -2.10 -6.29
C ASN A 19 24.07 -0.67 -5.72
N ASP A 20 23.31 0.23 -6.31
CA ASP A 20 23.22 1.62 -5.86
C ASP A 20 22.34 1.71 -4.60
N ALA A 21 22.84 2.38 -3.55
CA ALA A 21 22.15 2.55 -2.27
C ALA A 21 20.83 3.33 -2.40
N ARG A 22 20.67 4.17 -3.44
CA ARG A 22 19.42 4.89 -3.74
C ARG A 22 18.25 3.94 -3.97
N VAL A 23 18.52 2.77 -4.56
CA VAL A 23 17.47 1.80 -4.85
C VAL A 23 16.90 1.20 -3.56
N ASP A 24 17.73 1.00 -2.52
CA ASP A 24 17.25 0.58 -1.21
C ASP A 24 16.33 1.63 -0.58
N ALA A 25 16.74 2.89 -0.63
CA ALA A 25 15.93 3.99 -0.11
C ALA A 25 14.62 4.14 -0.89
N GLU A 26 14.63 4.02 -2.22
CA GLU A 26 13.44 4.05 -3.07
C GLU A 26 12.47 2.91 -2.72
N ILE A 27 12.97 1.67 -2.60
CA ILE A 27 12.16 0.51 -2.23
C ILE A 27 11.54 0.67 -0.84
N ILE A 28 12.26 1.26 0.11
CA ILE A 28 11.73 1.55 1.46
C ILE A 28 10.67 2.67 1.41
N SER A 29 10.88 3.69 0.58
CA SER A 29 9.97 4.84 0.48
C SER A 29 8.58 4.48 -0.03
N ILE A 30 8.45 3.50 -0.92
CA ILE A 30 7.17 3.09 -1.52
C ILE A 30 6.14 2.69 -0.45
N PRO A 31 6.38 1.67 0.40
CA PRO A 31 5.42 1.28 1.44
C PRO A 31 5.33 2.31 2.57
N TYR A 32 6.39 3.08 2.85
CA TYR A 32 6.36 4.13 3.85
C TYR A 32 5.34 5.21 3.49
N HIS A 33 5.46 5.81 2.31
CA HIS A 33 4.51 6.83 1.85
C HIS A 33 3.12 6.28 1.57
N LEU A 34 3.00 5.01 1.15
CA LEU A 34 1.69 4.37 1.03
C LEU A 34 0.95 4.39 2.38
N PHE A 35 1.63 4.04 3.48
CA PHE A 35 1.00 4.02 4.81
C PHE A 35 0.64 5.42 5.29
N GLU A 36 1.49 6.41 5.06
CA GLU A 36 1.19 7.82 5.37
C GLU A 36 -0.01 8.33 4.54
N THR A 37 -0.04 8.05 3.23
CA THR A 37 -1.15 8.42 2.33
C THR A 37 -2.46 7.78 2.75
N LEU A 38 -2.42 6.56 3.29
CA LEU A 38 -3.60 5.88 3.83
C LEU A 38 -4.01 6.40 5.22
N GLY A 39 -3.28 7.36 5.79
CA GLY A 39 -3.61 7.98 7.07
C GLY A 39 -3.17 7.19 8.30
N LEU A 40 -2.27 6.20 8.16
CA LEU A 40 -1.71 5.50 9.31
C LEU A 40 -0.72 6.40 10.06
N GLU A 41 -0.93 6.57 11.37
CA GLU A 41 -0.07 7.40 12.20
C GLU A 41 1.16 6.66 12.73
N GLY A 42 2.24 7.42 12.99
CA GLY A 42 3.47 6.90 13.61
C GLY A 42 4.16 5.83 12.78
N VAL A 43 4.10 5.96 11.46
CA VAL A 43 4.84 5.10 10.53
C VAL A 43 6.33 5.26 10.74
N LYS A 44 7.03 4.14 10.91
CA LYS A 44 8.46 4.13 11.22
C LYS A 44 9.15 2.94 10.55
N VAL A 45 10.32 3.19 10.00
CA VAL A 45 11.20 2.15 9.46
C VAL A 45 12.16 1.68 10.55
N ARG A 46 12.14 0.38 10.87
CA ARG A 46 13.22 -0.26 11.63
C ARG A 46 14.18 -0.87 10.61
N ILE A 47 15.39 -0.36 10.58
CA ILE A 47 16.41 -0.72 9.58
C ILE A 47 17.67 -1.28 10.25
N ASN A 48 18.31 -2.21 9.59
CA ASN A 48 19.60 -2.75 9.96
C ASN A 48 20.40 -3.13 8.71
N THR A 49 21.64 -3.52 8.88
CA THR A 49 22.46 -4.11 7.81
C THR A 49 23.09 -5.41 8.29
N LEU A 50 23.11 -6.39 7.39
CA LEU A 50 23.85 -7.65 7.59
C LEU A 50 25.24 -7.59 6.98
N GLY A 51 25.53 -6.53 6.21
CA GLY A 51 26.75 -6.40 5.42
C GLY A 51 26.83 -7.42 4.29
N ASP A 52 28.02 -7.53 3.74
CA ASP A 52 28.40 -8.56 2.79
C ASP A 52 28.71 -9.89 3.49
N ASN A 53 29.18 -10.88 2.73
CA ASN A 53 29.53 -12.20 3.27
C ASN A 53 30.65 -12.13 4.32
N GLU A 54 31.65 -11.28 4.13
CA GLU A 54 32.78 -11.14 5.06
C GLU A 54 32.30 -10.52 6.38
N SER A 55 31.59 -9.41 6.32
CA SER A 55 31.01 -8.72 7.48
C SER A 55 30.09 -9.65 8.27
N ARG A 56 29.23 -10.41 7.56
CA ARG A 56 28.32 -11.39 8.16
C ARG A 56 29.05 -12.52 8.89
N GLU A 57 30.11 -13.07 8.33
CA GLU A 57 30.91 -14.12 8.99
C GLU A 57 31.69 -13.57 10.19
N ASN A 58 32.19 -12.34 10.13
CA ASN A 58 32.84 -11.67 11.26
C ASN A 58 31.85 -11.46 12.40
N TYR A 59 30.67 -10.95 12.09
CA TYR A 59 29.62 -10.77 13.10
C TYR A 59 29.15 -12.10 13.70
N LYS A 60 28.95 -13.13 12.88
CA LYS A 60 28.56 -14.47 13.33
C LYS A 60 29.56 -15.07 14.32
N LYS A 61 30.87 -14.90 14.09
CA LYS A 61 31.92 -15.32 15.03
C LYS A 61 31.79 -14.59 16.36
N ALA A 62 31.69 -13.27 16.32
CA ALA A 62 31.55 -12.46 17.53
C ALA A 62 30.27 -12.81 18.32
N LEU A 63 29.17 -13.05 17.61
CA LEU A 63 27.91 -13.46 18.19
C LEU A 63 28.00 -14.82 18.89
N VAL A 64 28.63 -15.81 18.25
CA VAL A 64 28.87 -17.14 18.81
C VAL A 64 29.76 -17.06 20.05
N ASP A 65 30.87 -16.30 19.97
CA ASP A 65 31.78 -16.14 21.10
C ASP A 65 31.10 -15.46 22.30
N TYR A 66 30.25 -14.46 22.01
CA TYR A 66 29.44 -13.78 23.04
C TYR A 66 28.40 -14.71 23.68
N LEU A 67 27.66 -15.47 22.88
CA LEU A 67 26.57 -16.33 23.36
C LEU A 67 27.05 -17.63 24.03
N LYS A 68 28.24 -18.14 23.66
CA LYS A 68 28.76 -19.41 24.16
C LYS A 68 28.74 -19.59 25.68
N PRO A 69 29.19 -18.61 26.51
CA PRO A 69 29.14 -18.73 27.97
C PRO A 69 27.73 -18.60 28.55
N HIS A 70 26.73 -18.18 27.74
CA HIS A 70 25.39 -17.85 28.19
C HIS A 70 24.31 -18.78 27.64
N ILE A 71 24.67 -19.74 26.78
CA ILE A 71 23.72 -20.55 26.01
C ILE A 71 22.76 -21.35 26.92
N ASP A 72 23.24 -21.82 28.06
CA ASP A 72 22.44 -22.63 28.98
C ASP A 72 21.30 -21.83 29.64
N SER A 73 21.38 -20.51 29.65
CA SER A 73 20.35 -19.61 30.21
C SER A 73 19.30 -19.16 29.18
N LEU A 74 19.43 -19.57 27.94
CA LEU A 74 18.48 -19.30 26.86
C LEU A 74 17.48 -20.45 26.69
N CYS A 75 16.36 -20.16 26.02
CA CYS A 75 15.33 -21.15 25.73
C CYS A 75 15.85 -22.27 24.81
N GLU A 76 15.17 -23.41 24.81
CA GLU A 76 15.57 -24.58 24.02
C GLU A 76 15.68 -24.29 22.52
N ASP A 77 14.75 -23.47 21.97
CA ASP A 77 14.83 -23.03 20.57
C ASP A 77 16.11 -22.25 20.28
N CYS A 78 16.56 -21.40 21.21
CA CYS A 78 17.81 -20.65 21.09
C CYS A 78 19.05 -21.54 21.17
N LYS A 79 19.03 -22.56 22.00
CA LYS A 79 20.10 -23.58 22.05
C LYS A 79 20.22 -24.36 20.73
N GLU A 80 19.08 -24.69 20.12
CA GLU A 80 19.07 -25.33 18.79
C GLU A 80 19.57 -24.38 17.70
N ARG A 81 19.10 -23.13 17.71
CA ARG A 81 19.51 -22.08 16.75
C ARG A 81 21.00 -21.75 16.86
N PHE A 82 21.57 -21.80 18.05
CA PHE A 82 23.00 -21.57 18.26
C PHE A 82 23.87 -22.46 17.39
N ASN A 83 23.49 -23.71 17.22
CA ASN A 83 24.23 -24.69 16.42
C ASN A 83 23.90 -24.61 14.92
N LYS A 84 22.67 -24.20 14.54
CA LYS A 84 22.19 -24.17 13.15
C LYS A 84 22.39 -22.81 12.48
N ASN A 85 21.84 -21.78 13.12
CA ASN A 85 21.91 -20.40 12.63
C ASN A 85 21.80 -19.44 13.83
N PRO A 86 22.92 -19.03 14.43
CA PRO A 86 22.94 -18.18 15.63
C PRO A 86 22.30 -16.82 15.42
N LEU A 87 22.27 -16.28 14.19
CA LEU A 87 21.60 -15.01 13.89
C LEU A 87 20.11 -15.03 14.26
N ARG A 88 19.44 -16.19 14.14
CA ARG A 88 18.02 -16.34 14.48
C ARG A 88 17.72 -16.25 15.98
N ILE A 89 18.75 -16.23 16.84
CA ILE A 89 18.57 -15.98 18.26
C ILE A 89 18.09 -14.56 18.52
N LEU A 90 18.49 -13.61 17.66
CA LEU A 90 18.10 -12.20 17.75
C LEU A 90 16.58 -11.98 17.59
N ASP A 91 15.91 -12.85 16.82
CA ASP A 91 14.45 -12.86 16.62
C ASP A 91 13.72 -13.80 17.60
N CYS A 92 14.30 -14.10 18.77
CA CYS A 92 13.65 -14.96 19.74
C CYS A 92 12.56 -14.23 20.50
N LYS A 93 11.32 -14.75 20.41
CA LYS A 93 10.17 -14.17 21.12
C LYS A 93 10.13 -14.52 22.61
N VAL A 94 10.75 -15.63 22.99
CA VAL A 94 10.80 -16.12 24.38
C VAL A 94 11.85 -15.35 25.17
N ASP A 95 13.06 -15.22 24.60
CA ASP A 95 14.20 -14.56 25.23
C ASP A 95 14.33 -13.06 24.91
N LYS A 96 13.35 -12.45 24.24
CA LYS A 96 13.43 -11.06 23.74
C LYS A 96 13.80 -10.04 24.83
N ASP A 97 13.37 -10.28 26.07
CA ASP A 97 13.58 -9.41 27.23
C ASP A 97 14.78 -9.86 28.10
N ASN A 98 15.49 -10.93 27.69
CA ASN A 98 16.66 -11.43 28.42
C ASN A 98 17.81 -10.39 28.30
N GLU A 99 18.46 -10.10 29.45
CA GLU A 99 19.59 -9.14 29.52
C GLU A 99 20.75 -9.52 28.60
N ILE A 100 20.96 -10.81 28.34
CA ILE A 100 21.97 -11.32 27.40
C ILE A 100 21.66 -10.81 26.00
N LEU A 101 20.39 -10.84 25.55
CA LEU A 101 20.00 -10.38 24.23
C LEU A 101 19.88 -8.85 24.11
N LYS A 102 19.84 -8.14 25.25
CA LYS A 102 19.90 -6.67 25.24
C LYS A 102 21.31 -6.14 25.00
N ASN A 103 22.33 -6.88 25.44
CA ASN A 103 23.74 -6.48 25.36
C ASN A 103 24.51 -7.22 24.24
N ILE A 104 23.81 -7.76 23.29
CA ILE A 104 24.39 -8.52 22.18
C ILE A 104 25.25 -7.61 21.29
N PRO A 105 26.35 -8.08 20.71
CA PRO A 105 27.13 -7.32 19.73
C PRO A 105 26.24 -6.83 18.58
N LYS A 106 26.46 -5.62 18.11
CA LYS A 106 25.68 -5.04 17.00
C LYS A 106 26.35 -5.37 15.67
N THR A 107 25.57 -5.69 14.68
CA THR A 107 26.06 -6.02 13.32
C THR A 107 26.92 -4.90 12.75
N ILE A 108 26.53 -3.66 12.96
CA ILE A 108 27.20 -2.46 12.44
C ILE A 108 28.66 -2.35 12.90
N ASP A 109 29.04 -2.92 14.06
CA ASP A 109 30.41 -2.88 14.61
C ASP A 109 31.36 -3.86 13.90
N TYR A 110 30.84 -4.73 13.02
CA TYR A 110 31.57 -5.79 12.32
C TYR A 110 31.54 -5.66 10.80
N LEU A 111 31.02 -4.54 10.29
CA LEU A 111 31.04 -4.23 8.88
C LEU A 111 32.44 -3.92 8.39
N ASN A 112 32.77 -4.34 7.17
CA ASN A 112 33.91 -3.79 6.46
C ASN A 112 33.59 -2.37 5.97
N GLU A 113 34.61 -1.63 5.50
CA GLU A 113 34.46 -0.23 5.08
C GLU A 113 33.46 -0.06 3.91
N GLU A 114 33.42 -1.02 2.97
CA GLU A 114 32.48 -0.98 1.83
C GLU A 114 31.03 -1.13 2.29
N SER A 115 30.74 -2.14 3.11
CA SER A 115 29.40 -2.37 3.66
C SER A 115 28.94 -1.24 4.59
N LYS A 116 29.88 -0.63 5.31
CA LYS A 116 29.59 0.53 6.15
C LYS A 116 29.22 1.75 5.30
N THR A 117 30.05 2.06 4.29
CA THR A 117 29.79 3.19 3.38
C THR A 117 28.44 3.01 2.68
N PHE A 118 28.14 1.81 2.18
CA PHE A 118 26.85 1.52 1.56
C PHE A 118 25.67 1.78 2.51
N PHE A 119 25.78 1.33 3.78
CA PHE A 119 24.70 1.52 4.73
C PHE A 119 24.53 2.99 5.12
N ASP A 120 25.64 3.71 5.31
CA ASP A 120 25.63 5.16 5.60
C ASP A 120 25.00 5.95 4.44
N GLU A 121 25.24 5.55 3.18
CA GLU A 121 24.57 6.12 2.00
C GLU A 121 23.05 5.85 2.01
N VAL A 122 22.61 4.64 2.33
CA VAL A 122 21.17 4.33 2.45
C VAL A 122 20.51 5.23 3.47
N LEU A 123 21.11 5.37 4.66
CA LEU A 123 20.58 6.24 5.72
C LEU A 123 20.53 7.70 5.28
N SER A 124 21.57 8.20 4.61
CA SER A 124 21.61 9.57 4.07
C SER A 124 20.48 9.84 3.05
N TYR A 125 20.14 8.84 2.20
CA TYR A 125 19.02 8.97 1.29
C TYR A 125 17.66 8.94 2.01
N LEU A 126 17.50 8.12 3.05
CA LEU A 126 16.28 8.15 3.88
C LEU A 126 16.12 9.49 4.60
N ASP A 127 17.23 10.08 5.10
CA ASP A 127 17.22 11.42 5.69
C ASP A 127 16.78 12.49 4.65
N SER A 128 17.26 12.38 3.42
CA SER A 128 16.90 13.34 2.35
C SER A 128 15.44 13.22 1.88
N LEU A 129 14.80 12.07 2.13
CA LEU A 129 13.39 11.82 1.88
C LEU A 129 12.51 12.10 3.12
N GLU A 130 13.09 12.58 4.22
CA GLU A 130 12.42 12.84 5.51
C GLU A 130 11.72 11.59 6.10
N ILE A 131 12.18 10.39 5.75
CA ILE A 131 11.64 9.12 6.24
C ILE A 131 12.07 8.88 7.67
N CYS A 132 11.10 8.68 8.57
CA CYS A 132 11.37 8.37 9.98
C CYS A 132 11.89 6.93 10.11
N TYR A 133 13.13 6.78 10.59
CA TYR A 133 13.72 5.44 10.81
C TYR A 133 14.42 5.32 12.15
N GLU A 134 14.63 4.06 12.55
CA GLU A 134 15.47 3.68 13.69
C GLU A 134 16.42 2.55 13.26
N VAL A 135 17.71 2.72 13.53
CA VAL A 135 18.68 1.63 13.35
C VAL A 135 18.54 0.66 14.52
N ASP A 136 17.95 -0.51 14.25
CA ASP A 136 17.70 -1.53 15.26
C ASP A 136 18.53 -2.80 14.98
N PRO A 137 19.57 -3.09 15.79
CA PRO A 137 20.42 -4.27 15.64
C PRO A 137 19.67 -5.60 15.71
N LYS A 138 18.46 -5.60 16.24
CA LYS A 138 17.59 -6.79 16.34
C LYS A 138 16.76 -7.02 15.09
N THR A 139 16.69 -6.04 14.18
CA THR A 139 16.01 -6.22 12.90
C THR A 139 16.85 -7.14 12.02
N ILE A 140 16.48 -8.42 12.04
CA ILE A 140 16.99 -9.47 11.16
C ILE A 140 15.81 -10.13 10.47
N ARG A 141 16.05 -10.71 9.30
CA ARG A 141 15.01 -11.42 8.57
C ARG A 141 15.10 -12.92 8.79
N GLY A 142 13.96 -13.59 8.78
CA GLY A 142 13.86 -15.04 8.96
C GLY A 142 14.43 -15.89 7.80
N LEU A 143 14.94 -15.25 6.76
CA LEU A 143 15.44 -15.90 5.54
C LEU A 143 16.94 -15.61 5.38
N ASP A 144 17.71 -16.66 5.08
CA ASP A 144 19.18 -16.61 5.11
C ASP A 144 19.80 -15.98 3.86
N TYR A 145 19.00 -15.64 2.85
CA TYR A 145 19.48 -15.07 1.59
C TYR A 145 19.73 -13.56 1.64
N TYR A 146 19.26 -12.86 2.70
CA TYR A 146 19.44 -11.41 2.81
C TYR A 146 20.92 -11.04 3.02
N THR A 147 21.30 -9.93 2.38
CA THR A 147 22.60 -9.26 2.50
C THR A 147 22.37 -7.78 2.75
N HIS A 148 23.39 -7.01 3.18
CA HIS A 148 23.28 -5.56 3.39
C HIS A 148 21.97 -5.14 4.08
N THR A 149 21.20 -4.24 3.47
CA THR A 149 20.00 -3.63 4.05
C THR A 149 18.92 -4.66 4.36
N VAL A 150 18.41 -4.62 5.58
CA VAL A 150 17.18 -5.31 6.00
C VAL A 150 16.29 -4.32 6.76
N PHE A 151 14.98 -4.39 6.55
CA PHE A 151 14.06 -3.45 7.17
C PHE A 151 12.68 -4.05 7.46
N GLU A 152 12.01 -3.41 8.39
CA GLU A 152 10.61 -3.60 8.72
C GLU A 152 9.96 -2.23 8.83
N ILE A 153 8.73 -2.09 8.32
CA ILE A 153 7.96 -0.86 8.48
C ILE A 153 6.77 -1.16 9.36
N GLU A 154 6.66 -0.40 10.43
CA GLU A 154 5.60 -0.52 11.40
C GLU A 154 4.81 0.78 11.53
N ALA A 155 3.54 0.67 11.92
CA ALA A 155 2.71 1.79 12.33
C ALA A 155 2.43 1.69 13.82
N ASN A 156 2.26 2.83 14.48
CA ASN A 156 2.02 2.87 15.93
C ASN A 156 0.54 2.63 16.26
N ILE A 157 0.08 1.39 16.05
CA ILE A 157 -1.31 1.00 16.26
C ILE A 157 -1.48 0.46 17.68
N LYS A 158 -2.31 1.12 18.47
CA LYS A 158 -2.58 0.76 19.86
C LYS A 158 -3.18 -0.66 19.94
N ASP A 159 -2.69 -1.47 20.87
CA ASP A 159 -3.19 -2.84 21.13
C ASP A 159 -3.05 -3.83 19.97
N PHE A 160 -2.32 -3.48 18.91
CA PHE A 160 -2.10 -4.32 17.72
C PHE A 160 -0.96 -5.32 17.90
N GLY A 161 -0.06 -5.06 18.86
CA GLY A 161 1.03 -5.95 19.28
C GLY A 161 2.02 -6.28 18.18
N ALA A 162 2.40 -7.53 18.03
CA ALA A 162 3.36 -7.98 17.01
C ALA A 162 2.86 -7.82 15.54
N GLN A 163 1.65 -7.33 15.34
CA GLN A 163 1.06 -7.08 14.02
C GLN A 163 1.38 -5.67 13.52
N ASN A 164 1.97 -4.80 14.35
CA ASN A 164 2.39 -3.45 13.95
C ASN A 164 3.37 -3.45 12.76
N VAL A 165 4.13 -4.52 12.55
CA VAL A 165 4.96 -4.67 11.35
C VAL A 165 4.06 -5.04 10.17
N LEU A 166 3.82 -4.06 9.31
CA LEU A 166 2.95 -4.16 8.14
C LEU A 166 3.69 -4.60 6.89
N CYS A 167 4.95 -4.16 6.74
CA CYS A 167 5.82 -4.43 5.61
C CYS A 167 7.20 -4.86 6.08
N ALA A 168 7.87 -5.68 5.29
CA ALA A 168 9.24 -6.06 5.58
C ALA A 168 9.99 -6.49 4.32
N GLY A 169 11.27 -6.17 4.26
CA GLY A 169 12.09 -6.41 3.09
C GLY A 169 13.57 -6.36 3.36
N GLY A 170 14.34 -6.25 2.28
CA GLY A 170 15.78 -6.09 2.32
C GLY A 170 16.46 -6.46 1.00
N ARG A 171 17.78 -6.30 0.99
CA ARG A 171 18.65 -6.62 -0.15
C ARG A 171 19.09 -8.09 -0.11
N TYR A 172 19.18 -8.72 -1.28
CA TYR A 172 19.54 -10.13 -1.43
C TYR A 172 20.38 -10.38 -2.70
N ASN A 173 21.61 -9.88 -2.69
CA ASN A 173 22.49 -9.85 -3.86
C ASN A 173 22.87 -11.23 -4.40
N ASN A 174 22.85 -12.27 -3.57
CA ASN A 174 23.35 -13.60 -3.93
C ASN A 174 22.21 -14.58 -4.31
N LEU A 175 20.93 -14.19 -4.19
CA LEU A 175 19.82 -15.14 -4.34
C LEU A 175 19.73 -15.70 -5.76
N VAL A 176 19.87 -14.86 -6.78
CA VAL A 176 19.77 -15.28 -8.19
C VAL A 176 20.91 -16.22 -8.54
N GLU A 177 22.12 -15.91 -8.09
CA GLU A 177 23.32 -16.76 -8.29
C GLU A 177 23.19 -18.10 -7.56
N ASN A 178 22.67 -18.11 -6.34
CA ASN A 178 22.40 -19.33 -5.57
C ASN A 178 21.32 -20.23 -6.22
N LEU A 179 20.57 -19.70 -7.16
CA LEU A 179 19.56 -20.41 -7.98
C LEU A 179 20.07 -20.67 -9.40
N ASP A 180 21.39 -20.73 -9.59
CA ASP A 180 22.06 -20.98 -10.88
C ASP A 180 21.84 -19.90 -11.95
N GLY A 181 21.42 -18.69 -11.53
CA GLY A 181 21.31 -17.53 -12.42
C GLY A 181 22.60 -16.68 -12.46
N PRO A 182 22.64 -15.62 -13.26
CA PRO A 182 23.75 -14.67 -13.26
C PRO A 182 23.79 -13.88 -11.94
N ALA A 183 24.96 -13.41 -11.51
CA ALA A 183 25.10 -12.53 -10.36
C ALA A 183 24.24 -11.26 -10.57
N THR A 184 23.16 -11.16 -9.82
CA THR A 184 22.16 -10.10 -10.00
C THR A 184 21.78 -9.55 -8.63
N PRO A 185 22.27 -8.35 -8.28
CA PRO A 185 21.85 -7.67 -7.06
C PRO A 185 20.36 -7.41 -7.07
N ALA A 186 19.73 -7.55 -5.92
CA ALA A 186 18.31 -7.30 -5.80
C ALA A 186 17.94 -6.79 -4.41
N VAL A 187 16.89 -5.99 -4.35
CA VAL A 187 16.26 -5.49 -3.12
C VAL A 187 14.75 -5.42 -3.33
N GLY A 188 13.99 -5.74 -2.30
CA GLY A 188 12.53 -5.69 -2.40
C GLY A 188 11.85 -5.83 -1.05
N PHE A 189 10.51 -5.77 -1.08
CA PHE A 189 9.68 -5.93 0.10
C PHE A 189 8.42 -6.74 -0.17
N GLY A 190 7.86 -7.27 0.91
CA GLY A 190 6.51 -7.85 0.94
C GLY A 190 5.66 -7.21 2.01
N LEU A 191 4.43 -6.85 1.64
CA LEU A 191 3.40 -6.27 2.50
C LEU A 191 2.18 -7.18 2.49
N GLY A 192 1.72 -7.58 3.67
CA GLY A 192 0.51 -8.41 3.80
C GLY A 192 -0.75 -7.56 3.69
N SER A 193 -1.54 -7.75 2.63
CA SER A 193 -2.76 -6.96 2.37
C SER A 193 -3.77 -7.07 3.49
N GLU A 194 -4.01 -8.29 4.02
CA GLU A 194 -4.97 -8.49 5.11
C GLU A 194 -4.51 -7.80 6.40
N ARG A 195 -3.19 -7.72 6.63
CA ARG A 195 -2.66 -7.04 7.81
C ARG A 195 -2.83 -5.53 7.70
N LEU A 196 -2.61 -4.96 6.51
CA LEU A 196 -2.87 -3.56 6.25
C LEU A 196 -4.36 -3.23 6.42
N LEU A 197 -5.26 -4.02 5.84
CA LEU A 197 -6.70 -3.81 5.99
C LEU A 197 -7.15 -3.88 7.47
N LEU A 198 -6.61 -4.85 8.24
CA LEU A 198 -6.88 -4.93 9.68
C LEU A 198 -6.34 -3.71 10.45
N ALA A 199 -5.21 -3.14 10.01
CA ALA A 199 -4.65 -1.95 10.62
C ALA A 199 -5.55 -0.73 10.37
N LEU A 200 -5.99 -0.54 9.13
CA LEU A 200 -6.90 0.54 8.74
C LEU A 200 -8.26 0.43 9.45
N GLU A 201 -8.84 -0.78 9.53
CA GLU A 201 -10.07 -1.04 10.28
C GLU A 201 -9.90 -0.71 11.76
N HIS A 202 -8.76 -1.07 12.36
CA HIS A 202 -8.48 -0.83 13.78
C HIS A 202 -8.36 0.66 14.10
N GLU A 203 -7.77 1.44 13.22
CA GLU A 203 -7.64 2.89 13.33
C GLU A 203 -8.89 3.65 12.86
N ASN A 204 -9.97 2.93 12.47
CA ASN A 204 -11.20 3.49 11.92
C ASN A 204 -10.97 4.34 10.66
N ILE A 205 -9.95 4.02 9.89
CA ILE A 205 -9.68 4.66 8.61
C ILE A 205 -10.61 4.01 7.57
N ASP A 206 -11.58 4.77 7.11
CA ASP A 206 -12.50 4.33 6.06
C ASP A 206 -11.83 4.50 4.69
N ILE A 207 -11.42 3.38 4.10
CA ILE A 207 -11.08 3.38 2.68
C ILE A 207 -12.42 3.39 1.94
N ALA A 208 -12.90 4.57 1.64
CA ALA A 208 -14.12 4.76 0.86
C ALA A 208 -13.93 4.19 -0.55
N LEU A 209 -13.97 2.88 -0.66
CA LEU A 209 -14.19 2.18 -1.92
C LEU A 209 -15.67 2.36 -2.29
N THR A 210 -16.12 3.60 -2.39
CA THR A 210 -17.37 3.90 -3.07
C THR A 210 -17.13 3.56 -4.53
N LYS A 211 -17.45 2.31 -4.88
CA LYS A 211 -17.68 1.96 -6.28
C LYS A 211 -18.89 2.77 -6.72
N SER A 212 -18.67 4.04 -7.04
CA SER A 212 -19.65 4.83 -7.73
C SER A 212 -19.60 4.46 -9.20
N VAL A 213 -20.76 4.27 -9.79
CA VAL A 213 -20.88 4.15 -11.24
C VAL A 213 -21.06 5.57 -11.76
N ASP A 214 -20.18 6.00 -12.67
CA ASP A 214 -20.28 7.34 -13.24
C ASP A 214 -21.56 7.48 -14.06
N VAL A 215 -21.82 6.51 -14.93
CA VAL A 215 -22.98 6.52 -15.82
C VAL A 215 -23.70 5.18 -15.83
N TYR A 216 -25.02 5.20 -15.58
CA TYR A 216 -25.87 4.04 -15.78
C TYR A 216 -26.76 4.24 -17.03
N VAL A 217 -26.50 3.49 -18.10
CA VAL A 217 -27.27 3.57 -19.34
C VAL A 217 -28.49 2.67 -19.26
N ILE A 218 -29.69 3.27 -19.46
CA ILE A 218 -30.99 2.59 -19.41
C ILE A 218 -31.54 2.40 -20.83
N PRO A 219 -31.38 1.23 -21.45
CA PRO A 219 -31.89 0.94 -22.79
C PRO A 219 -33.37 0.60 -22.72
N MET A 220 -34.21 1.46 -23.29
CA MET A 220 -35.69 1.30 -23.33
C MET A 220 -36.22 0.96 -24.72
N THR A 221 -35.34 0.61 -25.67
CA THR A 221 -35.65 0.17 -27.03
C THR A 221 -35.58 -1.35 -27.17
N ASP A 222 -36.20 -1.92 -28.19
CA ASP A 222 -36.06 -3.33 -28.49
C ASP A 222 -34.67 -3.64 -29.07
N ASP A 223 -34.16 -2.82 -30.01
CA ASP A 223 -32.79 -2.86 -30.48
C ASP A 223 -31.88 -2.08 -29.55
N LYS A 224 -30.96 -2.77 -28.91
CA LYS A 224 -30.01 -2.22 -27.92
C LYS A 224 -28.62 -1.94 -28.49
N SER A 225 -28.43 -2.11 -29.80
CA SER A 225 -27.11 -1.93 -30.45
C SER A 225 -26.52 -0.56 -30.20
N PHE A 226 -27.36 0.48 -30.28
CA PHE A 226 -26.94 1.86 -30.05
C PHE A 226 -26.53 2.11 -28.60
N SER A 227 -27.37 1.74 -27.62
CA SER A 227 -27.08 1.90 -26.20
C SER A 227 -25.87 1.09 -25.76
N PHE A 228 -25.68 -0.10 -26.31
CA PHE A 228 -24.53 -0.95 -26.07
C PHE A 228 -23.22 -0.30 -26.62
N SER A 229 -23.29 0.28 -27.84
CA SER A 229 -22.16 1.00 -28.43
C SER A 229 -21.78 2.24 -27.58
N LEU A 230 -22.77 2.95 -27.03
CA LEU A 230 -22.54 4.08 -26.13
C LEU A 230 -21.84 3.63 -24.83
N VAL A 231 -22.32 2.56 -24.23
CA VAL A 231 -21.68 1.98 -23.02
C VAL A 231 -20.21 1.65 -23.29
N TYR A 232 -19.94 1.01 -24.42
CA TYR A 232 -18.56 0.67 -24.81
C TYR A 232 -17.70 1.92 -25.00
N LEU A 233 -18.22 2.92 -25.71
CA LEU A 233 -17.52 4.19 -25.93
C LEU A 233 -17.17 4.89 -24.60
N LEU A 234 -18.11 5.03 -23.68
CA LEU A 234 -17.90 5.65 -22.39
C LEU A 234 -16.86 4.90 -21.55
N ARG A 235 -16.88 3.56 -21.59
CA ARG A 235 -15.85 2.72 -20.93
C ARG A 235 -14.46 2.91 -21.55
N THR A 236 -14.36 3.07 -22.87
CA THR A 236 -13.04 3.35 -23.50
C THR A 236 -12.49 4.71 -23.16
N LEU A 237 -13.33 5.65 -22.71
CA LEU A 237 -12.93 6.95 -22.17
C LEU A 237 -12.53 6.87 -20.67
N GLY A 238 -12.51 5.67 -20.08
CA GLY A 238 -12.10 5.45 -18.69
C GLY A 238 -13.21 5.60 -17.64
N LEU A 239 -14.47 5.84 -18.07
CA LEU A 239 -15.60 5.97 -17.15
C LEU A 239 -16.07 4.62 -16.60
N SER A 240 -16.53 4.62 -15.34
CA SER A 240 -17.24 3.49 -14.73
C SER A 240 -18.69 3.47 -15.24
N VAL A 241 -19.02 2.55 -16.14
CA VAL A 241 -20.33 2.53 -16.79
C VAL A 241 -21.01 1.17 -16.65
N GLU A 242 -22.27 1.21 -16.22
CA GLU A 242 -23.16 0.05 -16.13
C GLU A 242 -24.39 0.22 -17.01
N THR A 243 -25.07 -0.89 -17.33
CA THR A 243 -26.30 -0.88 -18.12
C THR A 243 -27.23 -2.03 -17.71
N ASP A 244 -28.48 -1.95 -18.13
CA ASP A 244 -29.46 -3.01 -17.88
C ASP A 244 -29.36 -4.17 -18.87
N TYR A 245 -28.99 -5.33 -18.37
CA TYR A 245 -29.01 -6.61 -19.12
C TYR A 245 -30.23 -7.47 -18.81
N LEU A 246 -31.14 -7.04 -17.93
CA LEU A 246 -32.27 -7.85 -17.47
C LEU A 246 -33.62 -7.32 -17.94
N ASN A 247 -33.67 -6.35 -18.85
CA ASN A 247 -34.86 -5.72 -19.41
C ASN A 247 -35.83 -5.21 -18.31
N ARG A 248 -35.28 -4.54 -17.30
CA ARG A 248 -36.09 -3.98 -16.23
C ARG A 248 -36.95 -2.83 -16.73
N LYS A 249 -38.10 -2.64 -16.09
CA LYS A 249 -38.90 -1.43 -16.29
C LYS A 249 -38.13 -0.18 -15.83
N LEU A 250 -38.38 0.97 -16.45
CA LEU A 250 -37.69 2.24 -16.19
C LEU A 250 -37.58 2.55 -14.69
N ALA A 251 -38.66 2.45 -13.93
CA ALA A 251 -38.66 2.72 -12.49
C ALA A 251 -37.74 1.76 -11.70
N ASN A 252 -37.58 0.52 -12.15
CA ASN A 252 -36.69 -0.45 -11.51
C ASN A 252 -35.22 -0.22 -11.90
N ASN A 253 -34.98 0.31 -13.10
CA ASN A 253 -33.65 0.73 -13.52
C ASN A 253 -33.15 1.91 -12.66
N PHE A 254 -33.97 2.91 -12.39
CA PHE A 254 -33.59 4.02 -11.49
C PHE A 254 -33.29 3.54 -10.07
N LYS A 255 -34.10 2.62 -9.51
CA LYS A 255 -33.81 2.01 -8.20
C LYS A 255 -32.51 1.24 -8.19
N TYR A 256 -32.16 0.60 -9.30
CA TYR A 256 -30.93 -0.14 -9.43
C TYR A 256 -29.72 0.78 -9.60
N ALA A 257 -29.84 1.85 -10.39
CA ALA A 257 -28.85 2.91 -10.50
C ALA A 257 -28.55 3.56 -9.14
N GLU A 258 -29.58 3.81 -8.33
CA GLU A 258 -29.46 4.32 -6.97
C GLU A 258 -28.68 3.34 -6.07
N LYS A 259 -28.98 2.04 -6.14
CA LYS A 259 -28.26 1.00 -5.40
C LYS A 259 -26.78 0.88 -5.79
N LEU A 260 -26.45 1.22 -7.04
CA LEU A 260 -25.07 1.23 -7.56
C LEU A 260 -24.33 2.54 -7.23
N ASN A 261 -24.94 3.46 -6.51
CA ASN A 261 -24.37 4.79 -6.24
C ASN A 261 -23.99 5.53 -7.53
N THR A 262 -24.86 5.44 -8.54
CA THR A 262 -24.61 6.04 -9.84
C THR A 262 -24.70 7.57 -9.76
N LYS A 263 -23.75 8.28 -10.38
CA LYS A 263 -23.76 9.75 -10.49
C LYS A 263 -24.83 10.19 -11.49
N TYR A 264 -24.84 9.63 -12.70
CA TYR A 264 -25.77 10.00 -13.80
C TYR A 264 -26.45 8.77 -14.42
N ALA A 265 -27.78 8.82 -14.56
CA ALA A 265 -28.54 7.83 -15.33
C ALA A 265 -28.94 8.41 -16.69
N VAL A 266 -28.73 7.64 -17.75
CA VAL A 266 -28.99 8.05 -19.14
C VAL A 266 -30.05 7.14 -19.73
N VAL A 267 -31.21 7.68 -20.04
CA VAL A 267 -32.31 6.94 -20.68
C VAL A 267 -32.19 7.04 -22.18
N ILE A 268 -32.31 5.89 -22.86
CA ILE A 268 -32.30 5.75 -24.31
C ILE A 268 -33.53 4.96 -24.73
N GLY A 269 -34.58 5.68 -25.11
CA GLY A 269 -35.80 5.18 -25.66
C GLY A 269 -35.94 5.48 -27.14
N GLU A 270 -37.07 5.13 -27.76
CA GLU A 270 -37.36 5.39 -29.17
C GLU A 270 -37.42 6.90 -29.45
N ASP A 271 -38.05 7.67 -28.55
CA ASP A 271 -38.13 9.13 -28.67
C ASP A 271 -36.75 9.78 -28.64
N GLU A 272 -35.83 9.30 -27.76
CA GLU A 272 -34.46 9.79 -27.63
C GLU A 272 -33.67 9.53 -28.90
N ILE A 273 -33.84 8.36 -29.53
CA ILE A 273 -33.19 8.01 -30.78
C ILE A 273 -33.71 8.85 -31.94
N GLU A 274 -35.05 8.95 -32.09
CA GLU A 274 -35.71 9.66 -33.20
C GLU A 274 -35.39 11.17 -33.17
N LYS A 275 -35.37 11.76 -31.97
CA LYS A 275 -35.18 13.22 -31.78
C LYS A 275 -33.74 13.59 -31.46
N GLU A 276 -32.81 12.65 -31.54
CA GLU A 276 -31.36 12.82 -31.37
C GLU A 276 -30.96 13.54 -30.07
N TYR A 277 -31.56 13.17 -28.95
CA TYR A 277 -31.17 13.62 -27.63
C TYR A 277 -31.07 12.44 -26.65
N PHE A 278 -30.48 12.67 -25.49
CA PHE A 278 -30.52 11.76 -24.34
C PHE A 278 -31.18 12.45 -23.15
N THR A 279 -31.99 11.69 -22.43
CA THR A 279 -32.50 12.13 -21.12
C THR A 279 -31.49 11.72 -20.07
N VAL A 280 -30.77 12.72 -19.53
CA VAL A 280 -29.76 12.56 -18.49
C VAL A 280 -30.33 12.97 -17.15
N LYS A 281 -30.23 12.10 -16.15
CA LYS A 281 -30.69 12.37 -14.80
C LYS A 281 -29.50 12.38 -13.84
N ASN A 282 -29.29 13.48 -13.16
CA ASN A 282 -28.39 13.55 -12.02
C ASN A 282 -29.03 12.79 -10.83
N MET A 283 -28.38 11.73 -10.36
CA MET A 283 -28.95 10.85 -9.35
C MET A 283 -28.90 11.49 -7.93
N LYS A 284 -28.03 12.48 -7.71
CA LYS A 284 -27.91 13.23 -6.45
C LYS A 284 -28.98 14.32 -6.35
N THR A 285 -29.06 15.23 -7.35
CA THR A 285 -30.02 16.35 -7.35
C THR A 285 -31.41 15.94 -7.80
N ARG A 286 -31.55 14.80 -8.50
CA ARG A 286 -32.79 14.31 -9.12
C ARG A 286 -33.25 15.12 -10.33
N GLU A 287 -32.48 16.08 -10.77
CA GLU A 287 -32.77 16.87 -11.97
C GLU A 287 -32.58 16.06 -13.23
N GLU A 288 -33.46 16.31 -14.22
CA GLU A 288 -33.43 15.68 -15.51
C GLU A 288 -33.21 16.70 -16.62
N GLU A 289 -32.29 16.43 -17.50
CA GLU A 289 -31.97 17.32 -18.62
C GLU A 289 -31.96 16.52 -19.95
N LYS A 290 -32.39 17.21 -21.04
CA LYS A 290 -32.32 16.66 -22.39
C LYS A 290 -31.11 17.22 -23.07
N VAL A 291 -30.13 16.37 -23.34
CA VAL A 291 -28.84 16.73 -23.92
C VAL A 291 -28.79 16.21 -25.35
N SER A 292 -28.43 17.08 -26.31
CA SER A 292 -28.24 16.68 -27.71
C SER A 292 -27.19 15.56 -27.83
N LYS A 293 -27.47 14.57 -28.68
CA LYS A 293 -26.57 13.45 -28.94
C LYS A 293 -25.13 13.88 -29.27
N ASN A 294 -25.00 15.00 -30.03
CA ASN A 294 -23.69 15.49 -30.45
C ASN A 294 -22.91 16.16 -29.30
N GLU A 295 -23.61 16.68 -28.30
CA GLU A 295 -23.00 17.39 -27.15
C GLU A 295 -22.87 16.48 -25.93
N PHE A 296 -23.50 15.32 -25.93
CA PHE A 296 -23.61 14.45 -24.77
C PHE A 296 -22.26 14.06 -24.17
N LEU A 297 -21.29 13.69 -24.98
CA LEU A 297 -19.97 13.27 -24.48
C LEU A 297 -19.27 14.43 -23.76
N LYS A 298 -19.31 15.61 -24.35
CA LYS A 298 -18.73 16.80 -23.72
C LYS A 298 -19.45 17.14 -22.43
N TYR A 299 -20.79 17.15 -22.45
CA TYR A 299 -21.64 17.42 -21.31
C TYR A 299 -21.33 16.47 -20.15
N ILE A 300 -21.35 15.16 -20.38
CA ILE A 300 -21.18 14.18 -19.28
C ILE A 300 -19.79 14.25 -18.66
N LEU A 301 -18.73 14.50 -19.46
CA LEU A 301 -17.37 14.65 -18.97
C LEU A 301 -17.24 15.94 -18.11
N GLU A 302 -17.79 17.07 -18.57
CA GLU A 302 -17.78 18.32 -17.81
C GLU A 302 -18.54 18.20 -16.48
N GLN A 303 -19.67 17.48 -16.46
CA GLN A 303 -20.41 17.25 -15.24
C GLN A 303 -19.67 16.37 -14.23
N LEU A 304 -18.99 15.33 -14.70
CA LEU A 304 -18.20 14.44 -13.85
C LEU A 304 -16.95 15.15 -13.28
N GLU A 305 -16.29 16.00 -14.07
CA GLU A 305 -15.16 16.82 -13.60
C GLU A 305 -15.60 17.84 -12.53
N GLN A 306 -16.81 18.42 -12.64
CA GLN A 306 -17.35 19.34 -11.65
C GLN A 306 -17.70 18.62 -10.34
N ASP A 307 -18.26 17.41 -10.40
CA ASP A 307 -18.57 16.60 -9.23
C ASP A 307 -17.29 16.19 -8.46
N ASP A 308 -16.21 15.85 -9.18
CA ASP A 308 -14.92 15.47 -8.57
C ASP A 308 -14.17 16.70 -8.01
N SER A 309 -14.40 17.89 -8.55
CA SER A 309 -13.80 19.15 -8.08
C SER A 309 -14.60 19.82 -6.95
N SER A 310 -15.84 19.41 -6.72
CA SER A 310 -16.63 19.86 -5.57
C SER A 310 -16.20 19.12 -4.31
N CYS A 311 -15.07 19.53 -3.74
CA CYS A 311 -14.70 19.15 -2.37
C CYS A 311 -15.86 19.59 -1.45
N SER A 312 -16.59 18.63 -0.88
CA SER A 312 -17.56 18.91 0.16
C SER A 312 -16.81 19.24 1.45
N CYS A 313 -16.32 20.46 1.55
CA CYS A 313 -16.00 21.04 2.84
C CYS A 313 -17.33 21.32 3.53
N ASP A 314 -17.87 20.38 4.28
CA ASP A 314 -18.82 20.66 5.35
C ASP A 314 -18.05 21.37 6.48
N CYS A 315 -17.48 22.53 6.17
CA CYS A 315 -17.02 23.46 7.17
C CYS A 315 -18.24 24.32 7.52
N ASP A 316 -18.84 24.09 8.69
CA ASP A 316 -19.65 25.09 9.37
C ASP A 316 -18.74 26.28 9.74
N CYS A 317 -18.28 27.03 8.75
CA CYS A 317 -17.65 28.32 8.94
C CYS A 317 -18.78 29.35 8.92
N GLU A 318 -19.29 29.71 10.10
CA GLU A 318 -20.04 30.95 10.26
C GLU A 318 -19.13 32.11 9.83
N ASP A 319 -19.62 32.89 8.86
CA ASP A 319 -19.18 34.19 8.39
C ASP A 319 -17.91 34.77 9.02
N ASP A 320 -16.75 34.62 8.34
CA ASP A 320 -15.62 35.56 8.22
C ASP A 320 -14.38 34.82 7.67
N CYS A 321 -14.40 34.49 6.37
CA CYS A 321 -13.19 34.05 5.66
C CYS A 321 -12.59 35.20 4.85
N ASP A 322 -11.74 36.00 5.48
CA ASP A 322 -10.74 36.80 4.76
C ASP A 322 -9.58 35.88 4.30
N GLY A 323 -9.66 35.44 3.06
CA GLY A 323 -8.55 35.12 2.13
C GLY A 323 -7.45 34.12 2.46
N ASP A 324 -7.31 33.62 3.70
CA ASP A 324 -6.29 32.65 4.12
C ASP A 324 -6.92 31.50 4.93
N CYS A 325 -7.57 30.58 4.22
CA CYS A 325 -8.01 29.32 4.83
C CYS A 325 -6.81 28.41 5.09
N ASN A 326 -6.32 28.43 6.32
CA ASN A 326 -5.36 27.48 6.85
C ASN A 326 -6.12 26.31 7.52
N CYS A 327 -6.90 25.58 6.74
CA CYS A 327 -7.57 24.37 7.19
C CYS A 327 -6.57 23.23 7.22
N HIS A 328 -6.09 22.84 8.40
CA HIS A 328 -5.21 21.69 8.61
C HIS A 328 -5.88 20.33 8.38
N ASP A 329 -7.16 20.31 7.99
CA ASP A 329 -7.95 19.08 7.78
C ASP A 329 -8.54 18.94 6.36
N CYS A 330 -8.04 19.69 5.37
CA CYS A 330 -8.40 19.45 3.98
C CYS A 330 -7.47 18.38 3.37
N SER A 331 -7.82 17.11 3.51
CA SER A 331 -7.31 16.04 2.67
C SER A 331 -7.98 16.08 1.30
N CYS A 332 -7.59 17.02 0.45
CA CYS A 332 -7.87 17.00 -0.97
C CYS A 332 -6.70 16.30 -1.67
N PHE A 333 -6.83 14.99 -1.92
CA PHE A 333 -6.12 14.23 -2.95
C PHE A 333 -7.05 13.16 -3.52
#